data_0b8cc97169ef75b4aa0df85e5abbf75c
#
_entry.id   0b8cc97169ef75b4aa0df85e5abbf75c
#
_cell.length_a   1.000
_cell.length_b   1.000
_cell.length_c   1.000
_cell.angle_alpha   90.00
_cell.angle_beta   90.00
_cell.angle_gamma   90.00
#
_symmetry.space_group_name_H-M   'P 1'
#
loop_
_entity.id
_entity.type
_entity.pdbx_description
1 polymer ?
#
loop_
_entity_poly.entity_id
_entity_poly.type
_entity_poly.pdbx_seq_one_letter_code
_entity_poly.pdbx_strand_id
1 'polypeptide(L)'
;MGNLHSVEKAFNRLGHQPSRVVSPSDLDGCDALVLPGVGSFDPAIENLQSTGLIPDLKRWNEADRPLLGICLGLQLLFESSAEGRLEGLGLIKGHVERLPIGAGARIPHMGWAPLDLRRANPMLGAADPLAWVYFVHSYAAVPERPETLAAAASFGSSSVTAMVWQRRLGACQFHPEKSSDSGSAMLKRWLDWLQRGAPIG
;
A
#
# COMPACT_ATOMS: atom_id res chain seq x y z
N MET A 1 -12.48 1.34 -11.16
CA MET A 1 -12.15 2.68 -11.70
C MET A 1 -12.20 3.82 -10.67
N GLY A 2 -13.03 3.77 -9.62
CA GLY A 2 -13.17 4.89 -8.65
C GLY A 2 -11.94 5.28 -7.84
N ASN A 3 -11.05 4.34 -7.52
CA ASN A 3 -9.92 4.62 -6.62
C ASN A 3 -8.74 5.30 -7.33
N LEU A 4 -8.44 4.92 -8.58
CA LEU A 4 -7.34 5.52 -9.33
C LEU A 4 -7.50 7.04 -9.45
N HIS A 5 -8.71 7.50 -9.79
CA HIS A 5 -9.02 8.93 -9.91
C HIS A 5 -8.88 9.67 -8.55
N SER A 6 -9.25 9.03 -7.44
CA SER A 6 -9.10 9.63 -6.11
C SER A 6 -7.63 9.77 -5.72
N VAL A 7 -6.81 8.77 -6.04
CA VAL A 7 -5.35 8.81 -5.83
C VAL A 7 -4.72 9.90 -6.70
N GLU A 8 -5.04 9.95 -8.00
CA GLU A 8 -4.57 11.01 -8.90
C GLU A 8 -4.93 12.40 -8.37
N LYS A 9 -6.17 12.60 -7.92
CA LYS A 9 -6.60 13.88 -7.32
C LYS A 9 -5.81 14.23 -6.05
N ALA A 10 -5.49 13.25 -5.22
CA ALA A 10 -4.70 13.50 -4.00
C ALA A 10 -3.29 14.00 -4.35
N PHE A 11 -2.61 13.36 -5.31
CA PHE A 11 -1.31 13.84 -5.78
C PHE A 11 -1.39 15.19 -6.48
N ASN A 12 -2.41 15.43 -7.30
CA ASN A 12 -2.62 16.74 -7.97
C ASN A 12 -2.79 17.89 -6.96
N ARG A 13 -3.50 17.66 -5.85
CA ARG A 13 -3.63 18.65 -4.76
C ARG A 13 -2.31 18.95 -4.08
N LEU A 14 -1.36 18.03 -4.11
CA LEU A 14 -0.01 18.19 -3.59
C LEU A 14 0.98 18.77 -4.63
N GLY A 15 0.47 19.20 -5.80
CA GLY A 15 1.26 19.81 -6.86
C GLY A 15 1.99 18.83 -7.78
N HIS A 16 1.65 17.54 -7.73
CA HIS A 16 2.25 16.50 -8.57
C HIS A 16 1.21 15.90 -9.52
N GLN A 17 1.56 15.79 -10.80
CA GLN A 17 0.70 15.20 -11.83
C GLN A 17 1.20 13.79 -12.19
N PRO A 18 0.64 12.72 -11.59
CA PRO A 18 1.03 11.38 -11.93
C PRO A 18 0.56 11.01 -13.33
N SER A 19 1.40 10.29 -14.08
CA SER A 19 1.02 9.65 -15.33
C SER A 19 0.56 8.23 -15.10
N ARG A 20 -0.34 7.73 -15.95
CA ARG A 20 -0.78 6.33 -15.89
C ARG A 20 0.20 5.46 -16.64
N VAL A 21 0.61 4.37 -16.00
CA VAL A 21 1.40 3.31 -16.60
C VAL A 21 0.45 2.21 -17.06
N VAL A 22 0.38 1.96 -18.36
CA VAL A 22 -0.48 0.93 -18.97
C VAL A 22 0.32 -0.09 -19.77
N SER A 23 1.61 0.18 -20.00
CA SER A 23 2.53 -0.68 -20.70
C SER A 23 3.96 -0.58 -20.12
N PRO A 24 4.84 -1.55 -20.38
CA PRO A 24 6.23 -1.48 -19.90
C PRO A 24 6.99 -0.22 -20.33
N SER A 25 6.75 0.29 -21.52
CA SER A 25 7.42 1.51 -22.02
C SER A 25 7.06 2.78 -21.25
N ASP A 26 5.92 2.79 -20.56
CA ASP A 26 5.50 3.94 -19.76
C ASP A 26 6.31 4.08 -18.45
N LEU A 27 7.06 3.03 -18.09
CA LEU A 27 7.95 3.05 -16.92
C LEU A 27 9.22 3.87 -17.15
N ASP A 28 9.57 4.10 -18.43
CA ASP A 28 10.73 4.91 -18.77
C ASP A 28 10.53 6.35 -18.31
N GLY A 29 11.49 6.84 -17.53
CA GLY A 29 11.42 8.20 -16.96
C GLY A 29 10.56 8.35 -15.71
N CYS A 30 9.93 7.30 -15.18
CA CYS A 30 9.27 7.35 -13.88
C CYS A 30 10.32 7.37 -12.75
N ASP A 31 10.19 8.27 -11.78
CA ASP A 31 11.03 8.29 -10.57
C ASP A 31 10.51 7.34 -9.50
N ALA A 32 9.20 7.15 -9.42
CA ALA A 32 8.52 6.30 -8.46
C ALA A 32 7.22 5.75 -9.03
N LEU A 33 6.73 4.64 -8.48
CA LEU A 33 5.46 4.04 -8.87
C LEU A 33 4.47 4.04 -7.70
N VAL A 34 3.20 4.21 -8.02
CA VAL A 34 2.10 3.96 -7.09
C VAL A 34 1.22 2.86 -7.66
N LEU A 35 1.01 1.80 -6.90
CA LEU A 35 0.13 0.69 -7.23
C LEU A 35 -1.15 0.79 -6.39
N PRO A 36 -2.17 1.54 -6.85
CA PRO A 36 -3.46 1.55 -6.20
C PRO A 36 -4.27 0.33 -6.64
N GLY A 37 -5.20 -0.12 -5.78
CA GLY A 37 -6.11 -1.18 -6.17
C GLY A 37 -7.40 -1.13 -5.39
N VAL A 38 -8.49 -1.55 -6.05
CA VAL A 38 -9.81 -1.80 -5.47
C VAL A 38 -10.43 -3.04 -6.10
N GLY A 39 -11.35 -3.67 -5.41
CA GLY A 39 -11.97 -4.92 -5.85
C GLY A 39 -11.33 -6.13 -5.19
N SER A 40 -11.19 -7.23 -5.91
CA SER A 40 -10.69 -8.50 -5.43
C SER A 40 -9.36 -8.90 -6.04
N PHE A 41 -8.67 -9.82 -5.39
CA PHE A 41 -7.27 -10.17 -5.65
C PHE A 41 -7.05 -10.73 -7.07
N ASP A 42 -7.74 -11.84 -7.43
CA ASP A 42 -7.51 -12.50 -8.72
C ASP A 42 -7.77 -11.60 -9.93
N PRO A 43 -8.90 -10.87 -10.03
CA PRO A 43 -9.12 -9.93 -11.12
C PRO A 43 -8.05 -8.83 -11.21
N ALA A 44 -7.49 -8.40 -10.09
CA ALA A 44 -6.41 -7.40 -10.10
C ALA A 44 -5.10 -7.98 -10.63
N ILE A 45 -4.76 -9.23 -10.27
CA ILE A 45 -3.60 -9.94 -10.83
C ILE A 45 -3.80 -10.18 -12.33
N GLU A 46 -4.97 -10.66 -12.77
CA GLU A 46 -5.29 -10.84 -14.19
C GLU A 46 -5.14 -9.54 -15.00
N ASN A 47 -5.62 -8.42 -14.45
CA ASN A 47 -5.44 -7.11 -15.07
C ASN A 47 -3.96 -6.73 -15.20
N LEU A 48 -3.15 -6.94 -14.17
CA LEU A 48 -1.70 -6.69 -14.24
C LEU A 48 -1.01 -7.62 -15.26
N GLN A 49 -1.41 -8.89 -15.31
CA GLN A 49 -0.91 -9.85 -16.31
C GLN A 49 -1.21 -9.37 -17.73
N SER A 50 -2.43 -8.88 -17.96
CA SER A 50 -2.85 -8.41 -19.30
C SER A 50 -2.06 -7.18 -19.79
N THR A 51 -1.52 -6.37 -18.89
CA THR A 51 -0.66 -5.22 -19.24
C THR A 51 0.79 -5.62 -19.54
N GLY A 52 1.21 -6.84 -19.18
CA GLY A 52 2.60 -7.28 -19.27
C GLY A 52 3.54 -6.63 -18.25
N LEU A 53 3.03 -5.89 -17.26
CA LEU A 53 3.84 -5.11 -16.32
C LEU A 53 4.48 -5.94 -15.19
N ILE A 54 4.03 -7.17 -14.94
CA ILE A 54 4.51 -7.95 -13.78
C ILE A 54 6.04 -8.16 -13.80
N PRO A 55 6.67 -8.56 -14.91
CA PRO A 55 8.13 -8.69 -14.95
C PRO A 55 8.87 -7.38 -14.67
N ASP A 56 8.30 -6.25 -15.15
CA ASP A 56 8.89 -4.93 -14.96
C ASP A 56 8.76 -4.44 -13.52
N LEU A 57 7.62 -4.69 -12.87
CA LEU A 57 7.44 -4.41 -11.44
C LEU A 57 8.43 -5.21 -10.57
N LYS A 58 8.70 -6.47 -10.94
CA LYS A 58 9.72 -7.28 -10.25
C LYS A 58 11.11 -6.67 -10.43
N ARG A 59 11.52 -6.34 -11.66
CA ARG A 59 12.81 -5.67 -11.93
C ARG A 59 12.90 -4.30 -11.24
N TRP A 60 11.79 -3.54 -11.17
CA TRP A 60 11.71 -2.26 -10.47
C TRP A 60 12.07 -2.41 -8.99
N ASN A 61 11.47 -3.41 -8.34
CA ASN A 61 11.74 -3.72 -6.94
C ASN A 61 13.16 -4.28 -6.71
N GLU A 62 13.66 -5.14 -7.60
CA GLU A 62 15.04 -5.65 -7.57
C GLU A 62 16.06 -4.53 -7.68
N ALA A 63 15.79 -3.54 -8.53
CA ALA A 63 16.60 -2.33 -8.68
C ALA A 63 16.41 -1.33 -7.52
N ASP A 64 15.64 -1.71 -6.48
CA ASP A 64 15.34 -0.90 -5.30
C ASP A 64 14.78 0.49 -5.63
N ARG A 65 13.92 0.57 -6.64
CA ARG A 65 13.25 1.82 -7.02
C ARG A 65 11.99 2.04 -6.19
N PRO A 66 11.62 3.30 -5.89
CA PRO A 66 10.48 3.61 -5.02
C PRO A 66 9.15 3.08 -5.56
N LEU A 67 8.41 2.34 -4.71
CA LEU A 67 7.08 1.82 -5.01
C LEU A 67 6.18 1.96 -3.79
N LEU A 68 4.97 2.47 -3.98
CA LEU A 68 3.94 2.61 -2.94
C LEU A 68 2.68 1.83 -3.32
N GLY A 69 2.35 0.77 -2.56
CA GLY A 69 1.08 0.05 -2.66
C GLY A 69 -0.03 0.70 -1.83
N ILE A 70 -1.25 0.79 -2.37
CA ILE A 70 -2.42 1.34 -1.64
C ILE A 70 -3.58 0.36 -1.69
N CYS A 71 -4.09 -0.02 -0.51
CA CYS A 71 -5.22 -0.91 -0.27
C CYS A 71 -5.00 -2.29 -0.93
N LEU A 72 -5.77 -2.66 -1.96
CA LEU A 72 -5.52 -3.90 -2.70
C LEU A 72 -4.10 -3.94 -3.28
N GLY A 73 -3.54 -2.78 -3.67
CA GLY A 73 -2.15 -2.70 -4.12
C GLY A 73 -1.14 -3.19 -3.10
N LEU A 74 -1.37 -2.96 -1.79
CA LEU A 74 -0.58 -3.59 -0.72
C LEU A 74 -0.69 -5.12 -0.79
N GLN A 75 -1.90 -5.65 -0.92
CA GLN A 75 -2.13 -7.09 -0.90
C GLN A 75 -1.47 -7.79 -2.10
N LEU A 76 -1.50 -7.16 -3.28
CA LEU A 76 -0.87 -7.69 -4.50
C LEU A 76 0.66 -7.84 -4.38
N LEU A 77 1.33 -7.11 -3.48
CA LEU A 77 2.77 -7.20 -3.27
C LEU A 77 3.21 -8.52 -2.61
N PHE A 78 2.31 -9.21 -1.92
CA PHE A 78 2.57 -10.47 -1.23
C PHE A 78 2.56 -11.67 -2.20
N GLU A 79 2.92 -12.86 -1.69
CA GLU A 79 3.04 -14.08 -2.48
C GLU A 79 1.69 -14.69 -2.83
N SER A 80 0.70 -14.58 -1.92
CA SER A 80 -0.62 -15.19 -2.09
C SER A 80 -1.68 -14.46 -1.28
N SER A 81 -2.94 -14.77 -1.57
CA SER A 81 -4.10 -14.27 -0.83
C SER A 81 -5.13 -15.36 -0.62
N ALA A 82 -5.69 -15.45 0.60
CA ALA A 82 -6.83 -16.30 0.90
C ALA A 82 -8.13 -15.83 0.19
N GLU A 83 -8.15 -14.66 -0.42
CA GLU A 83 -9.25 -14.17 -1.24
C GLU A 83 -9.28 -14.83 -2.62
N GLY A 84 -8.11 -15.19 -3.16
CA GLY A 84 -7.94 -15.69 -4.52
C GLY A 84 -7.18 -17.00 -4.61
N ARG A 85 -6.87 -17.39 -5.84
CA ARG A 85 -6.11 -18.61 -6.19
C ARG A 85 -4.83 -18.29 -6.95
N LEU A 86 -4.72 -17.08 -7.50
CA LEU A 86 -3.56 -16.65 -8.25
C LEU A 86 -2.42 -16.25 -7.30
N GLU A 87 -1.21 -16.39 -7.78
CA GLU A 87 -0.03 -15.88 -7.09
C GLU A 87 -0.01 -14.35 -7.16
N GLY A 88 0.41 -13.72 -6.08
CA GLY A 88 0.69 -12.29 -6.05
C GLY A 88 2.02 -11.95 -6.71
N LEU A 89 2.47 -10.72 -6.55
CA LEU A 89 3.73 -10.25 -7.12
C LEU A 89 4.95 -10.85 -6.42
N GLY A 90 4.83 -11.28 -5.15
CA GLY A 90 5.91 -11.85 -4.37
C GLY A 90 7.06 -10.87 -4.08
N LEU A 91 6.78 -9.57 -4.07
CA LEU A 91 7.78 -8.53 -3.76
C LEU A 91 8.02 -8.42 -2.24
N ILE A 92 7.05 -8.84 -1.47
CA ILE A 92 7.11 -8.94 0.00
C ILE A 92 6.79 -10.39 0.39
N LYS A 93 7.64 -11.00 1.21
CA LYS A 93 7.41 -12.34 1.73
C LYS A 93 6.27 -12.37 2.75
N GLY A 94 5.42 -13.38 2.63
CA GLY A 94 4.23 -13.58 3.43
C GLY A 94 2.98 -13.72 2.57
N HIS A 95 1.83 -13.58 3.20
CA HIS A 95 0.55 -13.82 2.53
C HIS A 95 -0.50 -12.81 3.00
N VAL A 96 -1.66 -12.89 2.38
CA VAL A 96 -2.87 -12.13 2.75
C VAL A 96 -3.91 -13.10 3.27
N GLU A 97 -4.48 -12.83 4.44
CA GLU A 97 -5.52 -13.65 5.05
C GLU A 97 -6.81 -12.86 5.31
N ARG A 98 -7.90 -13.58 5.53
CA ARG A 98 -9.16 -12.95 5.93
C ARG A 98 -9.02 -12.38 7.34
N LEU A 99 -9.63 -11.20 7.57
CA LEU A 99 -9.69 -10.62 8.90
C LEU A 99 -10.25 -11.61 9.94
N PRO A 100 -9.74 -11.58 11.18
CA PRO A 100 -10.09 -12.57 12.19
C PRO A 100 -11.59 -12.51 12.54
N ILE A 101 -12.28 -13.64 12.39
CA ILE A 101 -13.67 -13.81 12.77
C ILE A 101 -13.72 -13.95 14.30
N GLY A 102 -14.65 -13.28 14.96
CA GLY A 102 -14.78 -13.38 16.42
C GLY A 102 -13.97 -12.37 17.22
N ALA A 103 -13.26 -11.46 16.54
CA ALA A 103 -12.52 -10.37 17.20
C ALA A 103 -13.43 -9.28 17.82
N GLY A 104 -14.76 -9.45 17.81
CA GLY A 104 -15.71 -8.46 18.28
C GLY A 104 -15.95 -7.30 17.31
N ALA A 105 -15.39 -7.40 16.08
CA ALA A 105 -15.59 -6.42 15.03
C ALA A 105 -16.27 -7.04 13.80
N ARG A 106 -16.89 -6.21 12.98
CA ARG A 106 -17.59 -6.65 11.76
C ARG A 106 -16.62 -6.62 10.56
N ILE A 107 -16.72 -7.63 9.70
CA ILE A 107 -16.05 -7.65 8.41
C ILE A 107 -17.03 -7.13 7.35
N PRO A 108 -16.60 -6.19 6.49
CA PRO A 108 -15.24 -5.63 6.38
C PRO A 108 -14.87 -4.68 7.53
N HIS A 109 -13.56 -4.50 7.79
CA HIS A 109 -13.03 -3.38 8.55
C HIS A 109 -13.33 -2.11 7.74
N MET A 110 -14.34 -1.35 8.14
CA MET A 110 -14.80 -0.16 7.43
C MET A 110 -14.92 1.00 8.41
N GLY A 111 -14.20 2.08 8.12
CA GLY A 111 -14.23 3.29 8.93
C GLY A 111 -12.86 3.82 9.30
N TRP A 112 -12.85 4.72 10.26
CA TRP A 112 -11.65 5.37 10.76
C TRP A 112 -11.06 4.60 11.93
N ALA A 113 -9.74 4.40 11.89
CA ALA A 113 -9.00 3.82 13.00
C ALA A 113 -7.63 4.51 13.15
N PRO A 114 -7.09 4.59 14.38
CA PRO A 114 -5.78 5.12 14.61
C PRO A 114 -4.71 4.10 14.21
N LEU A 115 -3.57 4.61 13.75
CA LEU A 115 -2.38 3.80 13.47
C LEU A 115 -1.56 3.59 14.73
N ASP A 116 -1.19 2.35 14.98
CA ASP A 116 -0.18 1.95 15.96
C ASP A 116 1.16 1.80 15.22
N LEU A 117 2.00 2.83 15.31
CA LEU A 117 3.29 2.87 14.64
C LEU A 117 4.25 1.85 15.27
N ARG A 118 4.76 0.93 14.47
CA ARG A 118 5.76 -0.08 14.84
C ARG A 118 7.18 0.35 14.50
N ARG A 119 7.32 1.08 13.40
CA ARG A 119 8.60 1.58 12.92
C ARG A 119 8.40 2.85 12.10
N ALA A 120 9.23 3.86 12.37
CA ALA A 120 9.28 5.06 11.55
C ALA A 120 9.60 4.72 10.08
N ASN A 121 8.96 5.43 9.17
CA ASN A 121 9.10 5.24 7.74
C ASN A 121 8.91 6.58 7.01
N PRO A 122 9.17 6.69 5.71
CA PRO A 122 9.04 7.95 4.99
C PRO A 122 7.68 8.65 5.07
N MET A 123 6.60 7.92 5.33
CA MET A 123 5.26 8.50 5.44
C MET A 123 4.88 8.88 6.88
N LEU A 124 5.47 8.22 7.90
CA LEU A 124 5.07 8.38 9.29
C LEU A 124 6.28 8.26 10.23
N GLY A 125 6.54 9.30 11.00
CA GLY A 125 7.65 9.39 11.95
C GLY A 125 7.23 9.08 13.38
N ALA A 126 8.19 8.71 14.24
CA ALA A 126 7.94 8.38 15.64
C ALA A 126 7.43 9.58 16.49
N ALA A 127 7.73 10.79 16.07
CA ALA A 127 7.27 12.02 16.74
C ALA A 127 5.96 12.58 16.17
N ASP A 128 5.36 11.91 15.18
CA ASP A 128 4.10 12.38 14.59
C ASP A 128 2.92 12.17 15.57
N PRO A 129 1.92 13.05 15.52
CA PRO A 129 0.70 12.84 16.28
C PRO A 129 -0.01 11.57 15.81
N LEU A 130 -0.89 11.05 16.67
CA LEU A 130 -1.69 9.87 16.36
C LEU A 130 -2.47 10.08 15.06
N ALA A 131 -2.15 9.29 14.06
CA ALA A 131 -2.76 9.42 12.74
C ALA A 131 -4.01 8.54 12.64
N TRP A 132 -5.15 9.16 12.39
CA TRP A 132 -6.41 8.48 12.07
C TRP A 132 -6.52 8.34 10.55
N VAL A 133 -6.84 7.13 10.09
CA VAL A 133 -6.93 6.81 8.66
C VAL A 133 -8.17 5.98 8.34
N TYR A 134 -8.58 5.99 7.07
CA TYR A 134 -9.79 5.33 6.61
C TYR A 134 -9.49 3.96 6.01
N PHE A 135 -10.13 2.93 6.53
CA PHE A 135 -10.07 1.55 6.08
C PHE A 135 -11.36 1.12 5.39
N VAL A 136 -11.24 0.21 4.43
CA VAL A 136 -12.34 -0.58 3.86
C VAL A 136 -11.75 -1.85 3.25
N HIS A 137 -11.62 -2.92 4.06
CA HIS A 137 -11.06 -4.19 3.61
C HIS A 137 -11.58 -5.37 4.41
N SER A 138 -11.57 -6.57 3.80
CA SER A 138 -11.95 -7.85 4.43
C SER A 138 -10.76 -8.78 4.64
N TYR A 139 -9.61 -8.46 4.04
CA TYR A 139 -8.37 -9.23 4.09
C TYR A 139 -7.23 -8.33 4.51
N ALA A 140 -6.26 -8.88 5.21
CA ALA A 140 -5.08 -8.17 5.71
C ALA A 140 -3.81 -8.95 5.42
N ALA A 141 -2.73 -8.23 5.15
CA ALA A 141 -1.41 -8.82 4.94
C ALA A 141 -0.82 -9.36 6.24
N VAL A 142 -0.11 -10.47 6.13
CA VAL A 142 0.69 -11.10 7.19
C VAL A 142 2.12 -11.21 6.68
N PRO A 143 2.97 -10.20 6.92
CA PRO A 143 4.36 -10.26 6.52
C PRO A 143 5.10 -11.37 7.29
N GLU A 144 5.91 -12.15 6.56
CA GLU A 144 6.75 -13.20 7.18
C GLU A 144 7.78 -12.62 8.14
N ARG A 145 8.35 -11.44 7.78
CA ARG A 145 9.36 -10.76 8.57
C ARG A 145 8.73 -9.68 9.44
N PRO A 146 8.84 -9.76 10.78
CA PRO A 146 8.26 -8.77 11.68
C PRO A 146 8.75 -7.33 11.42
N GLU A 147 10.01 -7.17 10.98
CA GLU A 147 10.59 -5.87 10.64
C GLU A 147 9.96 -5.21 9.42
N THR A 148 9.22 -5.96 8.61
CA THR A 148 8.45 -5.40 7.48
C THR A 148 7.21 -4.66 7.95
N LEU A 149 6.67 -5.00 9.13
CA LEU A 149 5.51 -4.33 9.70
C LEU A 149 5.89 -2.91 10.16
N ALA A 150 5.36 -1.90 9.49
CA ALA A 150 5.61 -0.49 9.79
C ALA A 150 4.54 0.13 10.70
N ALA A 151 3.28 -0.24 10.52
CA ALA A 151 2.18 0.15 11.41
C ALA A 151 1.09 -0.91 11.44
N ALA A 152 0.38 -0.98 12.54
CA ALA A 152 -0.78 -1.82 12.75
C ALA A 152 -2.03 -0.97 13.04
N ALA A 153 -3.20 -1.59 13.03
CA ALA A 153 -4.45 -0.99 13.48
C ALA A 153 -5.26 -2.00 14.28
N SER A 154 -6.04 -1.52 15.23
CA SER A 154 -6.94 -2.38 15.99
C SER A 154 -8.13 -2.82 15.14
N PHE A 155 -8.47 -4.11 15.23
CA PHE A 155 -9.67 -4.69 14.65
C PHE A 155 -10.37 -5.55 15.72
N GLY A 156 -11.31 -4.95 16.45
CA GLY A 156 -11.87 -5.56 17.65
C GLY A 156 -10.79 -5.81 18.71
N SER A 157 -10.68 -7.07 19.17
CA SER A 157 -9.64 -7.51 20.11
C SER A 157 -8.32 -7.88 19.44
N SER A 158 -8.24 -7.85 18.10
CA SER A 158 -7.06 -8.19 17.32
C SER A 158 -6.33 -6.96 16.80
N SER A 159 -5.07 -7.14 16.42
CA SER A 159 -4.26 -6.15 15.71
C SER A 159 -3.97 -6.66 14.31
N VAL A 160 -4.16 -5.83 13.29
CA VAL A 160 -3.97 -6.19 11.89
C VAL A 160 -2.97 -5.27 11.22
N THR A 161 -2.29 -5.75 10.19
CA THR A 161 -1.33 -4.96 9.41
C THR A 161 -2.04 -3.77 8.75
N ALA A 162 -1.59 -2.57 9.07
CA ALA A 162 -2.04 -1.34 8.45
C ALA A 162 -1.04 -0.79 7.43
N MET A 163 0.26 -1.00 7.67
CA MET A 163 1.33 -0.52 6.79
C MET A 163 2.53 -1.46 6.85
N VAL A 164 3.16 -1.68 5.72
CA VAL A 164 4.42 -2.39 5.58
C VAL A 164 5.46 -1.48 4.93
N TRP A 165 6.74 -1.71 5.27
CA TRP A 165 7.83 -0.97 4.65
C TRP A 165 9.11 -1.80 4.63
N GLN A 166 9.76 -1.90 3.47
CA GLN A 166 11.10 -2.48 3.32
C GLN A 166 11.89 -1.70 2.26
N ARG A 167 13.07 -1.20 2.63
CA ARG A 167 13.93 -0.40 1.74
C ARG A 167 13.12 0.76 1.10
N ARG A 168 12.90 0.74 -0.23
CA ARG A 168 12.12 1.75 -0.97
C ARG A 168 10.73 1.29 -1.38
N LEU A 169 10.32 0.10 -0.92
CA LEU A 169 8.98 -0.44 -1.11
C LEU A 169 8.14 -0.20 0.15
N GLY A 170 7.13 0.62 0.04
CA GLY A 170 6.13 0.85 1.09
C GLY A 170 4.73 0.50 0.64
N ALA A 171 3.85 0.16 1.57
CA ALA A 171 2.44 0.00 1.24
C ALA A 171 1.54 0.19 2.46
N CYS A 172 0.31 0.66 2.23
CA CYS A 172 -0.71 0.85 3.25
C CYS A 172 -2.02 0.16 2.89
N GLN A 173 -2.68 -0.44 3.90
CA GLN A 173 -3.99 -1.08 3.76
C GLN A 173 -5.13 -0.06 3.73
N PHE A 174 -4.94 1.06 4.41
CA PHE A 174 -5.86 2.18 4.38
C PHE A 174 -5.74 2.99 3.08
N HIS A 175 -6.67 3.92 2.91
CA HIS A 175 -6.71 4.83 1.78
C HIS A 175 -6.18 6.21 2.20
N PRO A 176 -4.90 6.56 1.98
CA PRO A 176 -4.39 7.88 2.33
C PRO A 176 -5.13 8.99 1.59
N GLU A 177 -5.58 8.76 0.35
CA GLU A 177 -6.36 9.69 -0.45
C GLU A 177 -7.77 9.97 0.11
N LYS A 178 -8.21 9.17 1.10
CA LYS A 178 -9.50 9.31 1.82
C LYS A 178 -9.32 9.58 3.30
N SER A 179 -8.07 9.75 3.75
CA SER A 179 -7.73 9.90 5.17
C SER A 179 -7.49 11.35 5.58
N SER A 180 -8.19 12.29 4.93
CA SER A 180 -8.18 13.73 5.26
C SER A 180 -6.75 14.28 5.41
N ASP A 181 -6.50 15.08 6.43
CA ASP A 181 -5.21 15.73 6.67
C ASP A 181 -4.09 14.74 7.01
N SER A 182 -4.40 13.67 7.78
CA SER A 182 -3.42 12.61 8.07
C SER A 182 -2.91 11.95 6.81
N GLY A 183 -3.82 11.56 5.91
CA GLY A 183 -3.45 10.93 4.65
C GLY A 183 -2.71 11.87 3.71
N SER A 184 -3.15 13.13 3.63
CA SER A 184 -2.50 14.16 2.83
C SER A 184 -1.07 14.44 3.30
N ALA A 185 -0.87 14.54 4.63
CA ALA A 185 0.46 14.71 5.22
C ALA A 185 1.38 13.52 4.92
N MET A 186 0.87 12.29 5.01
CA MET A 186 1.63 11.08 4.67
C MET A 186 2.08 11.06 3.22
N LEU A 187 1.17 11.35 2.27
CA LEU A 187 1.50 11.42 0.85
C LEU A 187 2.51 12.52 0.56
N LYS A 188 2.34 13.71 1.19
CA LYS A 188 3.30 14.81 1.06
C LYS A 188 4.69 14.39 1.55
N ARG A 189 4.80 13.74 2.70
CA ARG A 189 6.09 13.26 3.24
C ARG A 189 6.75 12.24 2.33
N TRP A 190 5.97 11.34 1.72
CA TRP A 190 6.47 10.40 0.73
C TRP A 190 7.05 11.12 -0.50
N LEU A 191 6.36 12.15 -1.00
CA LEU A 191 6.85 12.99 -2.11
C LEU A 191 8.12 13.74 -1.73
N ASP A 192 8.15 14.36 -0.53
CA ASP A 192 9.34 15.05 0.00
C ASP A 192 10.53 14.07 0.15
N TRP A 193 10.27 12.80 0.53
CA TRP A 193 11.27 11.75 0.60
C TRP A 193 11.80 11.37 -0.79
N LEU A 194 10.96 11.27 -1.80
CA LEU A 194 11.38 11.06 -3.20
C LEU A 194 12.27 12.18 -3.70
N GLN A 195 11.92 13.45 -3.44
CA GLN A 195 12.69 14.62 -3.84
C GLN A 195 14.11 14.63 -3.23
N ARG A 196 14.29 14.01 -2.06
CA ARG A 196 15.60 13.84 -1.43
C ARG A 196 16.37 12.61 -1.92
N GLY A 197 15.95 11.98 -3.01
CA GLY A 197 16.58 10.78 -3.58
C GLY A 197 16.19 9.47 -2.87
N ALA A 198 15.07 9.48 -2.15
CA ALA A 198 14.51 8.30 -1.46
C ALA A 198 15.55 7.57 -0.58
N PRO A 199 16.21 8.23 0.39
CA PRO A 199 17.24 7.61 1.21
C PRO A 199 16.68 6.42 2.00
N ILE A 200 17.50 5.35 2.11
CA ILE A 200 17.22 4.22 3.01
C ILE A 200 17.71 4.64 4.39
N GLY A 201 16.83 4.63 5.38
CA GLY A 201 17.13 4.92 6.77
C GLY A 201 17.57 3.69 7.54
#